data_0bf11e30cc6978d2275a28ae897f8771
#
_entry.id   0bf11e30cc6978d2275a28ae897f8771
#
_cell.length_a   1.000
_cell.length_b   1.000
_cell.length_c   1.000
_cell.angle_alpha   90.00
_cell.angle_beta   90.00
_cell.angle_gamma   90.00
#
_symmetry.space_group_name_H-M   'P 1'
#
loop_
_entity.id
_entity.type
_entity.pdbx_description
1 polymer ?
#
loop_
_entity_poly.entity_id
_entity_poly.type
_entity_poly.pdbx_seq_one_letter_code
_entity_poly.pdbx_strand_id
1 'polypeptide(L)'
;MKILALVDCNNFYVSCERVFIPSLQNTPTVVLSNNDGCVIARSQEAKTIGVPMGAPAFKYKTFFEKHGVRVFSSNYALYGDMSQRVVNTLSTFASSMEVYSIDESFLEFSGEDLKNLNEIGQKIRQKVLKWTGIPVSVGFGITKTLAKAANKFAKKEKWTNGVFELCDTHKNEDFLKQIPVNDIWGIGRKNGKKLSDRNITNAYLFKELPDLWIKKNLTVTGLQTAMELRGIPCFTLDKSQPTKKTIVTSRSFGKPVLSLPELEESVASYVTRAAEKLRKQQSLAGGIMVFIETNPHNTLPQYSNSATIKFQIATDYTPELISAAIKSLRSIYKTGYRFKKTGVVLLDIINKSNRQANLLELTNNIRNEKQNNLMKILDAANTRFGKGTLNYASEGINQSWQMSRNFKSPDYTTCWTELPEIK
;
A
#
# COMPACT_ATOMS: atom_id res chain seq x y z
N MET A 1 -7.30 -30.14 9.77
CA MET A 1 -7.53 -29.29 8.57
C MET A 1 -7.40 -27.85 9.02
N LYS A 2 -6.84 -26.96 8.20
CA LYS A 2 -6.77 -25.51 8.45
C LYS A 2 -7.60 -24.81 7.39
N ILE A 3 -8.34 -23.79 7.80
CA ILE A 3 -9.11 -22.94 6.90
C ILE A 3 -8.62 -21.50 7.07
N LEU A 4 -8.52 -20.78 5.96
CA LEU A 4 -8.14 -19.38 5.93
C LEU A 4 -9.38 -18.52 5.67
N ALA A 5 -9.56 -17.49 6.48
CA ALA A 5 -10.51 -16.42 6.18
C ALA A 5 -9.78 -15.22 5.63
N LEU A 6 -10.23 -14.66 4.52
CA LEU A 6 -9.90 -13.30 4.11
C LEU A 6 -10.98 -12.36 4.62
N VAL A 7 -10.58 -11.41 5.45
CA VAL A 7 -11.43 -10.28 5.87
C VAL A 7 -10.99 -9.05 5.09
N ASP A 8 -11.92 -8.40 4.41
CA ASP A 8 -11.65 -7.24 3.55
C ASP A 8 -12.64 -6.10 3.89
N CYS A 9 -12.10 -4.92 4.12
CA CYS A 9 -12.86 -3.73 4.46
C CYS A 9 -13.55 -3.16 3.22
N ASN A 10 -14.87 -3.11 3.23
CA ASN A 10 -15.66 -2.66 2.08
C ASN A 10 -15.45 -1.16 1.81
N ASN A 11 -15.00 -0.82 0.58
CA ASN A 11 -14.76 0.57 0.15
C ASN A 11 -13.90 1.36 1.17
N PHE A 12 -12.87 0.77 1.70
CA PHE A 12 -12.18 1.13 2.94
C PHE A 12 -11.99 2.64 3.15
N TYR A 13 -11.33 3.35 2.24
CA TYR A 13 -11.06 4.79 2.43
C TYR A 13 -12.34 5.61 2.53
N VAL A 14 -13.35 5.32 1.72
CA VAL A 14 -14.67 5.97 1.83
C VAL A 14 -15.35 5.62 3.15
N SER A 15 -15.24 4.37 3.58
CA SER A 15 -15.80 3.93 4.87
C SER A 15 -15.15 4.64 6.05
N CYS A 16 -13.83 4.90 6.00
CA CYS A 16 -13.15 5.71 7.01
C CYS A 16 -13.70 7.14 7.09
N GLU A 17 -13.95 7.80 5.95
CA GLU A 17 -14.57 9.14 5.93
C GLU A 17 -16.00 9.11 6.49
N ARG A 18 -16.78 8.08 6.17
CA ARG A 18 -18.16 7.91 6.65
C ARG A 18 -18.29 7.71 8.16
N VAL A 19 -17.28 7.15 8.81
CA VAL A 19 -17.27 7.01 10.28
C VAL A 19 -17.36 8.37 10.96
N PHE A 20 -16.68 9.39 10.43
CA PHE A 20 -16.61 10.73 11.03
C PHE A 20 -17.60 11.72 10.41
N ILE A 21 -18.17 11.39 9.25
CA ILE A 21 -19.14 12.23 8.54
C ILE A 21 -20.36 11.37 8.19
N PRO A 22 -21.28 11.13 9.14
CA PRO A 22 -22.47 10.27 8.93
C PRO A 22 -23.38 10.70 7.78
N SER A 23 -23.40 11.99 7.43
CA SER A 23 -24.18 12.52 6.30
C SER A 23 -23.70 12.02 4.93
N LEU A 24 -22.54 11.37 4.85
CA LEU A 24 -22.06 10.69 3.65
C LEU A 24 -22.71 9.32 3.41
N GLN A 25 -23.54 8.81 4.35
CA GLN A 25 -24.30 7.58 4.12
C GLN A 25 -25.22 7.78 2.92
N ASN A 26 -25.26 6.78 2.04
CA ASN A 26 -26.02 6.79 0.77
C ASN A 26 -25.63 7.92 -0.22
N THR A 27 -24.56 8.68 0.05
CA THR A 27 -24.08 9.73 -0.86
C THR A 27 -22.95 9.16 -1.73
N PRO A 28 -22.96 9.40 -3.06
CA PRO A 28 -21.87 9.05 -3.93
C PRO A 28 -20.58 9.73 -3.46
N THR A 29 -19.56 8.95 -3.10
CA THR A 29 -18.33 9.47 -2.50
C THR A 29 -17.12 8.81 -3.13
N VAL A 30 -16.09 9.58 -3.40
CA VAL A 30 -14.80 9.11 -3.93
C VAL A 30 -13.64 9.66 -3.11
N VAL A 31 -12.55 8.88 -3.06
CA VAL A 31 -11.26 9.34 -2.51
C VAL A 31 -10.24 9.35 -3.64
N LEU A 32 -9.49 10.42 -3.74
CA LEU A 32 -8.49 10.66 -4.78
C LEU A 32 -7.09 10.24 -4.33
N SER A 33 -6.26 9.89 -5.28
CA SER A 33 -4.84 9.61 -5.08
C SER A 33 -4.05 10.89 -4.77
N ASN A 34 -2.74 10.74 -4.58
CA ASN A 34 -1.83 11.86 -4.42
C ASN A 34 -2.05 12.95 -5.48
N ASN A 35 -1.96 14.21 -5.09
CA ASN A 35 -2.23 15.40 -5.91
C ASN A 35 -3.66 15.47 -6.47
N ASP A 36 -4.61 14.88 -5.77
CA ASP A 36 -6.01 14.81 -6.21
C ASP A 36 -6.16 14.28 -7.66
N GLY A 37 -5.26 13.35 -8.03
CA GLY A 37 -5.08 12.96 -9.43
C GLY A 37 -6.15 12.04 -9.96
N CYS A 38 -6.32 10.86 -9.36
CA CYS A 38 -7.24 9.83 -9.84
C CYS A 38 -8.04 9.22 -8.70
N VAL A 39 -9.20 8.69 -9.01
CA VAL A 39 -10.08 7.97 -8.06
C VAL A 39 -9.42 6.66 -7.63
N ILE A 40 -9.16 6.48 -6.34
CA ILE A 40 -8.58 5.26 -5.75
C ILE A 40 -9.53 4.51 -4.81
N ALA A 41 -10.60 5.15 -4.36
CA ALA A 41 -11.70 4.47 -3.67
C ALA A 41 -13.03 5.10 -4.06
N ARG A 42 -14.08 4.28 -4.03
CA ARG A 42 -15.44 4.67 -4.44
C ARG A 42 -16.45 4.02 -3.51
N SER A 43 -17.47 4.77 -3.11
CA SER A 43 -18.64 4.21 -2.47
C SER A 43 -19.45 3.32 -3.42
N GLN A 44 -20.38 2.55 -2.90
CA GLN A 44 -21.25 1.72 -3.75
C GLN A 44 -22.12 2.59 -4.67
N GLU A 45 -22.61 3.71 -4.16
CA GLU A 45 -23.39 4.69 -4.93
C GLU A 45 -22.56 5.29 -6.08
N ALA A 46 -21.30 5.64 -5.81
CA ALA A 46 -20.38 6.13 -6.86
C ALA A 46 -20.10 5.06 -7.93
N LYS A 47 -20.06 3.78 -7.57
CA LYS A 47 -19.95 2.67 -8.54
C LYS A 47 -21.22 2.55 -9.39
N THR A 48 -22.39 2.65 -8.75
CA THR A 48 -23.70 2.52 -9.41
C THR A 48 -23.94 3.63 -10.45
N ILE A 49 -23.53 4.86 -10.18
CA ILE A 49 -23.63 5.96 -11.16
C ILE A 49 -22.50 5.93 -12.20
N GLY A 50 -21.63 4.91 -12.20
CA GLY A 50 -20.64 4.66 -13.26
C GLY A 50 -19.28 5.35 -13.10
N VAL A 51 -18.87 5.81 -11.91
CA VAL A 51 -17.51 6.34 -11.70
C VAL A 51 -16.50 5.20 -11.83
N PRO A 52 -15.53 5.21 -12.78
CA PRO A 52 -14.55 4.14 -12.93
C PRO A 52 -13.42 4.24 -11.90
N MET A 53 -12.82 3.09 -11.55
CA MET A 53 -11.58 3.07 -10.77
C MET A 53 -10.42 3.64 -11.62
N GLY A 54 -9.60 4.49 -11.01
CA GLY A 54 -8.51 5.16 -11.72
C GLY A 54 -8.95 6.34 -12.58
N ALA A 55 -10.23 6.76 -12.53
CA ALA A 55 -10.72 7.92 -13.26
C ALA A 55 -9.90 9.17 -12.93
N PRO A 56 -9.32 9.88 -13.90
CA PRO A 56 -8.64 11.16 -13.66
C PRO A 56 -9.64 12.21 -13.16
N ALA A 57 -9.45 12.73 -11.95
CA ALA A 57 -10.41 13.62 -11.30
C ALA A 57 -10.73 14.87 -12.14
N PHE A 58 -9.72 15.46 -12.79
CA PHE A 58 -9.90 16.64 -13.62
C PHE A 58 -10.83 16.41 -14.84
N LYS A 59 -10.87 15.19 -15.38
CA LYS A 59 -11.80 14.83 -16.48
C LYS A 59 -13.21 14.56 -15.99
N TYR A 60 -13.36 14.20 -14.73
CA TYR A 60 -14.66 13.85 -14.12
C TYR A 60 -15.26 14.98 -13.27
N LYS A 61 -14.64 16.16 -13.21
CA LYS A 61 -15.08 17.27 -12.37
C LYS A 61 -16.56 17.62 -12.61
N THR A 62 -16.94 17.90 -13.86
CA THR A 62 -18.33 18.22 -14.23
C THR A 62 -19.29 17.07 -13.94
N PHE A 63 -18.84 15.81 -14.12
CA PHE A 63 -19.62 14.65 -13.79
C PHE A 63 -19.88 14.57 -12.26
N PHE A 64 -18.84 14.82 -11.45
CA PHE A 64 -18.97 14.82 -9.99
C PHE A 64 -19.92 15.91 -9.51
N GLU A 65 -19.81 17.12 -10.05
CA GLU A 65 -20.72 18.24 -9.75
C GLU A 65 -22.18 17.91 -10.10
N LYS A 66 -22.41 17.40 -11.32
CA LYS A 66 -23.77 17.03 -11.80
C LYS A 66 -24.44 15.95 -10.95
N HIS A 67 -23.69 14.99 -10.42
CA HIS A 67 -24.24 13.86 -9.66
C HIS A 67 -24.08 14.00 -8.15
N GLY A 68 -23.66 15.17 -7.64
CA GLY A 68 -23.48 15.41 -6.22
C GLY A 68 -22.42 14.52 -5.56
N VAL A 69 -21.38 14.11 -6.31
CA VAL A 69 -20.33 13.23 -5.79
C VAL A 69 -19.46 14.01 -4.80
N ARG A 70 -19.34 13.51 -3.60
CA ARG A 70 -18.43 14.05 -2.58
C ARG A 70 -17.01 13.55 -2.85
N VAL A 71 -16.07 14.45 -2.83
CA VAL A 71 -14.66 14.19 -3.20
C VAL A 71 -13.77 14.45 -2.00
N PHE A 72 -12.87 13.49 -1.69
CA PHE A 72 -11.85 13.61 -0.65
C PHE A 72 -10.47 13.37 -1.21
N SER A 73 -9.48 14.10 -0.71
CA SER A 73 -8.06 13.76 -0.89
C SER A 73 -7.68 12.59 0.03
N SER A 74 -6.68 11.82 -0.33
CA SER A 74 -6.18 10.72 0.53
C SER A 74 -5.72 11.24 1.89
N ASN A 75 -6.30 10.73 2.97
CA ASN A 75 -5.90 10.96 4.36
C ASN A 75 -5.26 9.68 4.93
N TYR A 76 -4.00 9.39 4.53
CA TYR A 76 -3.33 8.15 4.94
C TYR A 76 -3.05 8.05 6.44
N ALA A 77 -3.02 9.17 7.19
CA ALA A 77 -2.90 9.14 8.63
C ALA A 77 -4.15 8.53 9.26
N LEU A 78 -5.33 9.05 8.88
CA LEU A 78 -6.62 8.52 9.30
C LEU A 78 -6.79 7.05 8.88
N TYR A 79 -6.52 6.73 7.60
CA TYR A 79 -6.74 5.37 7.09
C TYR A 79 -5.79 4.34 7.73
N GLY A 80 -4.56 4.74 8.03
CA GLY A 80 -3.60 3.88 8.74
C GLY A 80 -4.03 3.57 10.17
N ASP A 81 -4.56 4.54 10.91
CA ASP A 81 -5.08 4.34 12.27
C ASP A 81 -6.34 3.47 12.25
N MET A 82 -7.29 3.74 11.35
CA MET A 82 -8.50 2.93 11.21
C MET A 82 -8.19 1.48 10.82
N SER A 83 -7.22 1.27 9.92
CA SER A 83 -6.71 -0.07 9.60
C SER A 83 -6.18 -0.78 10.83
N GLN A 84 -5.35 -0.11 11.66
CA GLN A 84 -4.81 -0.70 12.87
C GLN A 84 -5.91 -1.08 13.88
N ARG A 85 -6.98 -0.29 14.00
CA ARG A 85 -8.14 -0.61 14.84
C ARG A 85 -8.87 -1.87 14.35
N VAL A 86 -9.05 -2.00 13.03
CA VAL A 86 -9.62 -3.22 12.42
C VAL A 86 -8.71 -4.42 12.71
N VAL A 87 -7.40 -4.31 12.47
CA VAL A 87 -6.41 -5.37 12.75
C VAL A 87 -6.45 -5.80 14.22
N ASN A 88 -6.47 -4.84 15.16
CA ASN A 88 -6.57 -5.13 16.59
C ASN A 88 -7.88 -5.84 16.94
N THR A 89 -8.99 -5.51 16.27
CA THR A 89 -10.26 -6.20 16.47
C THR A 89 -10.19 -7.63 15.92
N LEU A 90 -9.61 -7.82 14.72
CA LEU A 90 -9.49 -9.13 14.08
C LEU A 90 -8.57 -10.08 14.86
N SER A 91 -7.52 -9.56 15.50
CA SER A 91 -6.60 -10.38 16.33
C SER A 91 -7.28 -11.08 17.52
N THR A 92 -8.49 -10.66 17.88
CA THR A 92 -9.28 -11.33 18.93
C THR A 92 -10.01 -12.60 18.46
N PHE A 93 -10.00 -12.90 17.16
CA PHE A 93 -10.73 -14.04 16.57
C PHE A 93 -9.83 -15.21 16.18
N ALA A 94 -8.55 -14.97 15.94
CA ALA A 94 -7.64 -16.02 15.47
C ALA A 94 -6.26 -15.89 16.13
N SER A 95 -5.64 -17.02 16.43
CA SER A 95 -4.29 -17.08 17.00
C SER A 95 -3.19 -16.80 15.98
N SER A 96 -3.50 -16.92 14.69
CA SER A 96 -2.59 -16.68 13.59
C SER A 96 -3.25 -15.79 12.54
N MET A 97 -2.61 -14.67 12.24
CA MET A 97 -3.11 -13.65 11.31
C MET A 97 -1.96 -13.05 10.50
N GLU A 98 -2.26 -12.71 9.25
CA GLU A 98 -1.39 -11.93 8.37
C GLU A 98 -2.11 -10.65 7.96
N VAL A 99 -1.51 -9.50 8.20
CA VAL A 99 -1.97 -8.21 7.64
C VAL A 99 -1.43 -8.12 6.21
N TYR A 100 -2.28 -8.44 5.24
CA TYR A 100 -1.89 -8.52 3.83
C TYR A 100 -1.82 -7.13 3.17
N SER A 101 -2.78 -6.26 3.48
CA SER A 101 -2.83 -4.87 3.02
C SER A 101 -3.42 -3.94 4.08
N ILE A 102 -3.63 -2.68 3.75
CA ILE A 102 -4.27 -1.70 4.64
C ILE A 102 -5.74 -2.03 4.93
N ASP A 103 -6.39 -2.82 4.08
CA ASP A 103 -7.81 -3.16 4.10
C ASP A 103 -8.10 -4.67 4.09
N GLU A 104 -7.08 -5.51 3.95
CA GLU A 104 -7.23 -6.98 3.89
C GLU A 104 -6.35 -7.69 4.94
N SER A 105 -6.93 -8.67 5.64
CA SER A 105 -6.21 -9.55 6.56
C SER A 105 -6.63 -11.00 6.38
N PHE A 106 -5.65 -11.92 6.41
CA PHE A 106 -5.90 -13.36 6.48
C PHE A 106 -5.87 -13.82 7.94
N LEU A 107 -6.85 -14.64 8.32
CA LEU A 107 -6.95 -15.29 9.62
C LEU A 107 -6.94 -16.81 9.42
N GLU A 108 -6.26 -17.55 10.29
CA GLU A 108 -6.22 -19.02 10.27
C GLU A 108 -7.13 -19.59 11.36
N PHE A 109 -8.02 -20.52 10.96
CA PHE A 109 -8.93 -21.24 11.83
C PHE A 109 -8.63 -22.74 11.80
N SER A 110 -8.82 -23.42 12.95
CA SER A 110 -8.61 -24.86 13.10
C SER A 110 -9.46 -25.42 14.24
N GLY A 111 -9.59 -26.75 14.30
CA GLY A 111 -10.31 -27.41 15.38
C GLY A 111 -11.83 -27.22 15.33
N GLU A 112 -12.45 -26.87 16.46
CA GLU A 112 -13.90 -26.74 16.58
C GLU A 112 -14.48 -25.56 15.80
N ASP A 113 -13.70 -24.52 15.54
CA ASP A 113 -14.11 -23.35 14.75
C ASP A 113 -14.57 -23.73 13.34
N LEU A 114 -14.10 -24.88 12.81
CA LEU A 114 -14.45 -25.33 11.47
C LEU A 114 -15.89 -25.77 11.29
N LYS A 115 -16.64 -25.98 12.38
CA LYS A 115 -18.04 -26.47 12.33
C LYS A 115 -19.04 -25.38 11.90
N ASN A 116 -18.74 -24.09 12.19
CA ASN A 116 -19.68 -22.98 12.01
C ASN A 116 -19.01 -21.74 11.41
N LEU A 117 -18.36 -21.87 10.25
CA LEU A 117 -17.62 -20.78 9.61
C LEU A 117 -18.49 -19.56 9.29
N ASN A 118 -19.71 -19.78 8.85
CA ASN A 118 -20.65 -18.68 8.59
C ASN A 118 -20.95 -17.87 9.84
N GLU A 119 -21.22 -18.53 10.97
CA GLU A 119 -21.47 -17.85 12.25
C GLU A 119 -20.26 -17.05 12.71
N ILE A 120 -19.07 -17.61 12.60
CA ILE A 120 -17.79 -16.91 12.90
C ILE A 120 -17.65 -15.68 12.00
N GLY A 121 -17.89 -15.83 10.70
CA GLY A 121 -17.83 -14.74 9.75
C GLY A 121 -18.80 -13.61 10.09
N GLN A 122 -20.04 -13.94 10.50
CA GLN A 122 -21.02 -12.94 10.95
C GLN A 122 -20.59 -12.26 12.26
N LYS A 123 -20.04 -13.00 13.23
CA LYS A 123 -19.47 -12.43 14.47
C LYS A 123 -18.33 -11.46 14.18
N ILE A 124 -17.43 -11.82 13.26
CA ILE A 124 -16.34 -10.92 12.80
C ILE A 124 -16.91 -9.63 12.24
N ARG A 125 -17.86 -9.73 11.29
CA ARG A 125 -18.49 -8.56 10.65
C ARG A 125 -19.17 -7.65 11.65
N GLN A 126 -19.96 -8.20 12.56
CA GLN A 126 -20.68 -7.44 13.59
C GLN A 126 -19.72 -6.75 14.56
N LYS A 127 -18.69 -7.45 15.04
CA LYS A 127 -17.72 -6.89 15.98
C LYS A 127 -16.85 -5.79 15.36
N VAL A 128 -16.36 -6.01 14.14
CA VAL A 128 -15.58 -4.99 13.43
C VAL A 128 -16.44 -3.76 13.17
N LEU A 129 -17.65 -3.92 12.65
CA LEU A 129 -18.57 -2.80 12.43
C LEU A 129 -18.89 -2.04 13.73
N LYS A 130 -19.20 -2.76 14.80
CA LYS A 130 -19.54 -2.16 16.11
C LYS A 130 -18.39 -1.37 16.71
N TRP A 131 -17.14 -1.87 16.59
CA TRP A 131 -15.99 -1.27 17.26
C TRP A 131 -15.27 -0.22 16.44
N THR A 132 -15.36 -0.30 15.11
CA THR A 132 -14.61 0.58 14.20
C THR A 132 -15.48 1.39 13.26
N GLY A 133 -16.76 1.06 13.11
CA GLY A 133 -17.64 1.64 12.10
C GLY A 133 -17.35 1.18 10.67
N ILE A 134 -16.37 0.28 10.45
CA ILE A 134 -15.96 -0.18 9.13
C ILE A 134 -16.70 -1.48 8.77
N PRO A 135 -17.50 -1.51 7.68
CA PRO A 135 -18.11 -2.73 7.20
C PRO A 135 -17.07 -3.64 6.52
N VAL A 136 -17.12 -4.94 6.82
CA VAL A 136 -16.21 -5.93 6.22
C VAL A 136 -16.97 -7.07 5.56
N SER A 137 -16.32 -7.75 4.61
CA SER A 137 -16.76 -9.01 4.02
C SER A 137 -15.75 -10.11 4.35
N VAL A 138 -16.25 -11.33 4.53
CA VAL A 138 -15.42 -12.48 4.95
C VAL A 138 -15.56 -13.61 3.94
N GLY A 139 -14.42 -14.06 3.41
CA GLY A 139 -14.36 -15.21 2.51
C GLY A 139 -13.51 -16.33 3.11
N PHE A 140 -14.07 -17.53 3.27
CA PHE A 140 -13.35 -18.69 3.77
C PHE A 140 -12.91 -19.61 2.64
N GLY A 141 -11.72 -20.18 2.76
CA GLY A 141 -11.17 -21.16 1.82
C GLY A 141 -10.03 -21.96 2.42
N ILE A 142 -9.78 -23.14 1.88
CA ILE A 142 -8.67 -23.99 2.32
C ILE A 142 -7.31 -23.46 1.88
N THR A 143 -7.28 -22.48 0.98
CA THR A 143 -6.09 -21.78 0.49
C THR A 143 -6.34 -20.28 0.45
N LYS A 144 -5.27 -19.47 0.40
CA LYS A 144 -5.39 -18.00 0.27
C LYS A 144 -6.15 -17.59 -1.00
N THR A 145 -5.89 -18.26 -2.13
CA THR A 145 -6.55 -17.95 -3.40
C THR A 145 -8.04 -18.27 -3.36
N LEU A 146 -8.43 -19.39 -2.73
CA LEU A 146 -9.85 -19.73 -2.54
C LEU A 146 -10.54 -18.79 -1.54
N ALA A 147 -9.87 -18.38 -0.45
CA ALA A 147 -10.42 -17.38 0.46
C ALA A 147 -10.66 -16.03 -0.23
N LYS A 148 -9.75 -15.58 -1.12
CA LYS A 148 -9.97 -14.38 -1.95
C LYS A 148 -11.12 -14.56 -2.95
N ALA A 149 -11.23 -15.71 -3.56
CA ALA A 149 -12.35 -16.05 -4.44
C ALA A 149 -13.69 -16.02 -3.67
N ALA A 150 -13.74 -16.61 -2.49
CA ALA A 150 -14.92 -16.60 -1.62
C ALA A 150 -15.29 -15.16 -1.20
N ASN A 151 -14.32 -14.33 -0.81
CA ASN A 151 -14.56 -12.94 -0.43
C ASN A 151 -15.17 -12.12 -1.57
N LYS A 152 -14.83 -12.41 -2.82
CA LYS A 152 -15.44 -11.77 -3.99
C LYS A 152 -16.95 -12.04 -4.07
N PHE A 153 -17.37 -13.29 -3.82
CA PHE A 153 -18.80 -13.63 -3.72
C PHE A 153 -19.44 -12.96 -2.53
N ALA A 154 -18.79 -12.99 -1.36
CA ALA A 154 -19.28 -12.31 -0.15
C ALA A 154 -19.56 -10.82 -0.37
N LYS A 155 -18.78 -10.15 -1.23
CA LYS A 155 -19.00 -8.73 -1.57
C LYS A 155 -20.08 -8.50 -2.61
N LYS A 156 -20.22 -9.39 -3.58
CA LYS A 156 -21.06 -9.19 -4.76
C LYS A 156 -22.48 -9.69 -4.53
N GLU A 157 -22.62 -10.87 -3.95
CA GLU A 157 -23.88 -11.60 -3.87
C GLU A 157 -24.60 -11.29 -2.55
N LYS A 158 -25.74 -10.60 -2.62
CA LYS A 158 -26.51 -10.18 -1.43
C LYS A 158 -26.98 -11.35 -0.55
N TRP A 159 -27.29 -12.52 -1.15
CA TRP A 159 -27.72 -13.71 -0.43
C TRP A 159 -26.68 -14.26 0.54
N THR A 160 -25.39 -13.97 0.33
CA THR A 160 -24.30 -14.38 1.23
C THR A 160 -24.31 -13.62 2.56
N ASN A 161 -25.02 -12.52 2.63
CA ASN A 161 -24.97 -11.60 3.76
C ASN A 161 -23.50 -11.22 4.16
N GLY A 162 -22.62 -11.08 3.16
CA GLY A 162 -21.22 -10.66 3.32
C GLY A 162 -20.28 -11.73 3.89
N VAL A 163 -20.71 -12.99 3.97
CA VAL A 163 -19.88 -14.15 4.35
C VAL A 163 -20.07 -15.25 3.33
N PHE A 164 -18.98 -15.82 2.83
CA PHE A 164 -19.05 -16.92 1.88
C PHE A 164 -17.88 -17.90 2.08
N GLU A 165 -18.08 -19.18 1.77
CA GLU A 165 -17.07 -20.21 1.94
C GLU A 165 -16.86 -21.04 0.66
N LEU A 166 -15.61 -21.33 0.35
CA LEU A 166 -15.12 -22.22 -0.70
C LEU A 166 -14.18 -23.27 -0.07
N CYS A 167 -14.72 -24.06 0.84
CA CYS A 167 -13.96 -25.06 1.60
C CYS A 167 -14.18 -26.51 1.08
N ASP A 168 -15.20 -26.74 0.28
CA ASP A 168 -15.50 -28.04 -0.35
C ASP A 168 -15.05 -28.01 -1.83
N THR A 169 -14.02 -28.78 -2.16
CA THR A 169 -13.43 -28.79 -3.50
C THR A 169 -14.40 -29.23 -4.60
N HIS A 170 -15.36 -30.10 -4.29
CA HIS A 170 -16.35 -30.57 -5.28
C HIS A 170 -17.45 -29.51 -5.54
N LYS A 171 -17.91 -28.83 -4.50
CA LYS A 171 -18.91 -27.76 -4.64
C LYS A 171 -18.32 -26.46 -5.18
N ASN A 172 -17.01 -26.27 -5.10
CA ASN A 172 -16.34 -25.06 -5.55
C ASN A 172 -16.35 -24.87 -7.07
N GLU A 173 -16.49 -25.92 -7.86
CA GLU A 173 -16.34 -25.86 -9.31
C GLU A 173 -17.32 -24.89 -9.97
N ASP A 174 -18.59 -24.96 -9.59
CA ASP A 174 -19.62 -24.09 -10.17
C ASP A 174 -19.40 -22.60 -9.83
N PHE A 175 -18.84 -22.33 -8.65
CA PHE A 175 -18.43 -20.98 -8.29
C PHE A 175 -17.19 -20.53 -9.03
N LEU A 176 -16.20 -21.42 -9.23
CA LEU A 176 -14.99 -21.10 -10.00
C LEU A 176 -15.28 -20.82 -11.48
N LYS A 177 -16.30 -21.45 -12.07
CA LYS A 177 -16.79 -21.15 -13.42
C LYS A 177 -17.31 -19.72 -13.56
N GLN A 178 -17.80 -19.10 -12.47
CA GLN A 178 -18.33 -17.73 -12.46
C GLN A 178 -17.26 -16.67 -12.26
N ILE A 179 -16.02 -17.04 -11.90
CA ILE A 179 -14.93 -16.08 -11.67
C ILE A 179 -14.17 -15.86 -12.98
N PRO A 180 -14.24 -14.67 -13.59
CA PRO A 180 -13.43 -14.35 -14.76
C PRO A 180 -11.94 -14.54 -14.49
N VAL A 181 -11.20 -15.03 -15.47
CA VAL A 181 -9.76 -15.31 -15.35
C VAL A 181 -8.94 -14.05 -14.94
N ASN A 182 -9.36 -12.87 -15.40
CA ASN A 182 -8.73 -11.59 -15.04
C ASN A 182 -8.92 -11.19 -13.58
N ASP A 183 -9.85 -11.83 -12.88
CA ASP A 183 -10.20 -11.55 -11.50
C ASP A 183 -9.58 -12.54 -10.51
N ILE A 184 -8.81 -13.50 -11.01
CA ILE A 184 -8.06 -14.44 -10.18
C ILE A 184 -6.86 -13.72 -9.54
N TRP A 185 -6.69 -13.87 -8.23
CA TRP A 185 -5.53 -13.35 -7.54
C TRP A 185 -4.21 -13.87 -8.15
N GLY A 186 -3.29 -12.97 -8.45
CA GLY A 186 -2.02 -13.30 -9.11
C GLY A 186 -2.08 -13.28 -10.65
N ILE A 187 -3.25 -13.20 -11.27
CA ILE A 187 -3.40 -13.07 -12.73
C ILE A 187 -3.55 -11.58 -13.09
N GLY A 188 -2.43 -10.98 -13.49
CA GLY A 188 -2.41 -9.59 -13.95
C GLY A 188 -2.93 -9.43 -15.39
N ARG A 189 -3.16 -8.19 -15.84
CA ARG A 189 -3.72 -7.85 -17.15
C ARG A 189 -3.06 -8.59 -18.33
N LYS A 190 -1.71 -8.68 -18.35
CA LYS A 190 -0.99 -9.36 -19.45
C LYS A 190 -1.27 -10.87 -19.48
N ASN A 191 -1.22 -11.52 -18.32
CA ASN A 191 -1.49 -12.94 -18.20
C ASN A 191 -2.97 -13.27 -18.45
N GLY A 192 -3.87 -12.43 -17.95
CA GLY A 192 -5.30 -12.56 -18.19
C GLY A 192 -5.64 -12.47 -19.69
N LYS A 193 -5.07 -11.48 -20.40
CA LYS A 193 -5.23 -11.40 -21.87
C LYS A 193 -4.70 -12.65 -22.56
N LYS A 194 -3.48 -13.11 -22.19
CA LYS A 194 -2.87 -14.33 -22.77
C LYS A 194 -3.73 -15.58 -22.58
N LEU A 195 -4.43 -15.68 -21.44
CA LEU A 195 -5.35 -16.77 -21.14
C LEU A 195 -6.66 -16.62 -21.95
N SER A 196 -7.25 -15.42 -21.95
CA SER A 196 -8.49 -15.15 -22.71
C SER A 196 -8.31 -15.38 -24.23
N ASP A 197 -7.16 -14.99 -24.80
CA ASP A 197 -6.82 -15.22 -26.21
C ASP A 197 -6.75 -16.74 -26.56
N ARG A 198 -6.75 -17.63 -25.53
CA ARG A 198 -6.78 -19.10 -25.65
C ARG A 198 -8.08 -19.72 -25.15
N ASN A 199 -9.14 -18.92 -25.06
CA ASN A 199 -10.45 -19.34 -24.56
C ASN A 199 -10.46 -19.84 -23.10
N ILE A 200 -9.43 -19.49 -22.30
CA ILE A 200 -9.40 -19.76 -20.85
C ILE A 200 -10.00 -18.55 -20.16
N THR A 201 -11.32 -18.57 -19.97
CA THR A 201 -12.08 -17.37 -19.59
C THR A 201 -12.40 -17.29 -18.10
N ASN A 202 -12.27 -18.38 -17.33
CA ASN A 202 -12.63 -18.44 -15.92
C ASN A 202 -11.63 -19.22 -15.07
N ALA A 203 -11.82 -19.18 -13.74
CA ALA A 203 -10.93 -19.83 -12.78
C ALA A 203 -10.96 -21.36 -12.86
N TYR A 204 -12.12 -21.95 -13.21
CA TYR A 204 -12.22 -23.39 -13.39
C TYR A 204 -11.37 -23.87 -14.56
N LEU A 205 -11.53 -23.28 -15.75
CA LEU A 205 -10.71 -23.62 -16.91
C LEU A 205 -9.21 -23.39 -16.65
N PHE A 206 -8.87 -22.36 -15.88
CA PHE A 206 -7.48 -22.09 -15.54
C PHE A 206 -6.89 -23.16 -14.62
N LYS A 207 -7.60 -23.64 -13.59
CA LYS A 207 -7.10 -24.68 -12.69
C LYS A 207 -6.90 -26.03 -13.38
N GLU A 208 -7.66 -26.31 -14.43
CA GLU A 208 -7.59 -27.57 -15.18
C GLU A 208 -6.43 -27.65 -16.20
N LEU A 209 -5.71 -26.55 -16.41
CA LEU A 209 -4.57 -26.56 -17.33
C LEU A 209 -3.42 -27.44 -16.83
N PRO A 210 -2.67 -28.11 -17.74
CA PRO A 210 -1.50 -28.89 -17.38
C PRO A 210 -0.41 -28.06 -16.71
N ASP A 211 0.20 -28.58 -15.65
CA ASP A 211 1.22 -27.88 -14.84
C ASP A 211 2.40 -27.38 -15.67
N LEU A 212 2.90 -28.22 -16.59
CA LEU A 212 4.00 -27.88 -17.49
C LEU A 212 3.64 -26.68 -18.36
N TRP A 213 2.41 -26.64 -18.86
CA TRP A 213 1.93 -25.51 -19.66
C TRP A 213 1.85 -24.24 -18.84
N ILE A 214 1.28 -24.30 -17.62
CA ILE A 214 1.16 -23.13 -16.73
C ILE A 214 2.56 -22.61 -16.38
N LYS A 215 3.46 -23.49 -15.95
CA LYS A 215 4.83 -23.11 -15.56
C LYS A 215 5.58 -22.44 -16.72
N LYS A 216 5.48 -22.97 -17.94
CA LYS A 216 6.11 -22.40 -19.14
C LYS A 216 5.57 -21.03 -19.51
N ASN A 217 4.25 -20.81 -19.36
CA ASN A 217 3.56 -19.63 -19.87
C ASN A 217 3.34 -18.52 -18.82
N LEU A 218 3.20 -18.89 -17.54
CA LEU A 218 2.83 -17.98 -16.44
C LEU A 218 3.83 -18.04 -15.27
N THR A 219 4.95 -18.73 -15.42
CA THR A 219 5.99 -18.94 -14.42
C THR A 219 5.54 -19.82 -13.23
N VAL A 220 6.40 -19.97 -12.23
CA VAL A 220 6.11 -20.72 -11.01
C VAL A 220 4.95 -20.11 -10.21
N THR A 221 4.83 -18.79 -10.24
CA THR A 221 3.76 -18.06 -9.51
C THR A 221 2.38 -18.40 -10.08
N GLY A 222 2.26 -18.48 -11.42
CA GLY A 222 1.02 -18.92 -12.06
C GLY A 222 0.65 -20.35 -11.70
N LEU A 223 1.65 -21.25 -11.63
CA LEU A 223 1.44 -22.64 -11.21
C LEU A 223 0.96 -22.73 -9.76
N GLN A 224 1.59 -21.97 -8.84
CA GLN A 224 1.14 -21.91 -7.45
C GLN A 224 -0.31 -21.42 -7.34
N THR A 225 -0.70 -20.39 -8.10
CA THR A 225 -2.08 -19.90 -8.12
C THR A 225 -3.06 -21.00 -8.61
N ALA A 226 -2.70 -21.79 -9.63
CA ALA A 226 -3.54 -22.91 -10.10
C ALA A 226 -3.65 -24.01 -9.04
N MET A 227 -2.53 -24.38 -8.40
CA MET A 227 -2.53 -25.35 -7.30
C MET A 227 -3.42 -24.91 -6.13
N GLU A 228 -3.34 -23.62 -5.76
CA GLU A 228 -4.21 -23.05 -4.73
C GLU A 228 -5.70 -23.16 -5.08
N LEU A 229 -6.08 -22.93 -6.34
CA LEU A 229 -7.45 -23.12 -6.82
C LEU A 229 -7.89 -24.60 -6.81
N ARG A 230 -6.95 -25.54 -6.91
CA ARG A 230 -7.19 -27.00 -6.74
C ARG A 230 -7.28 -27.41 -5.27
N GLY A 231 -7.06 -26.50 -4.33
CA GLY A 231 -7.06 -26.76 -2.90
C GLY A 231 -5.71 -27.19 -2.32
N ILE A 232 -4.63 -27.06 -3.06
CA ILE A 232 -3.26 -27.39 -2.63
C ILE A 232 -2.60 -26.10 -2.09
N PRO A 233 -2.33 -25.97 -0.78
CA PRO A 233 -1.75 -24.76 -0.20
C PRO A 233 -0.33 -24.52 -0.69
N CYS A 234 -0.07 -23.38 -1.32
CA CYS A 234 1.24 -22.95 -1.78
C CYS A 234 1.74 -21.69 -1.06
N PHE A 235 0.82 -20.89 -0.53
CA PHE A 235 1.13 -19.65 0.18
C PHE A 235 0.84 -19.80 1.67
N THR A 236 1.89 -19.73 2.48
CA THR A 236 1.77 -19.73 3.95
C THR A 236 1.38 -18.36 4.47
N LEU A 237 0.90 -18.26 5.71
CA LEU A 237 0.71 -16.99 6.38
C LEU A 237 2.07 -16.38 6.75
N ASP A 238 2.32 -15.16 6.27
CA ASP A 238 3.49 -14.39 6.66
C ASP A 238 3.23 -13.73 8.02
N LYS A 239 3.74 -14.35 9.10
CA LYS A 239 3.61 -13.85 10.48
C LYS A 239 4.46 -12.62 10.77
N SER A 240 5.52 -12.39 9.99
CA SER A 240 6.41 -11.23 10.09
C SER A 240 6.66 -10.65 8.72
N GLN A 241 6.57 -9.33 8.61
CA GLN A 241 6.99 -8.67 7.36
C GLN A 241 8.51 -8.85 7.20
N PRO A 242 8.97 -9.44 6.08
CA PRO A 242 10.41 -9.57 5.84
C PRO A 242 11.05 -8.19 5.76
N THR A 243 12.30 -8.09 6.19
CA THR A 243 13.08 -6.86 6.08
C THR A 243 13.14 -6.41 4.61
N LYS A 244 12.87 -5.15 4.37
CA LYS A 244 12.87 -4.60 3.01
C LYS A 244 14.29 -4.60 2.46
N LYS A 245 14.47 -5.17 1.28
CA LYS A 245 15.75 -5.18 0.55
C LYS A 245 16.07 -3.84 -0.13
N THR A 246 15.04 -3.00 -0.33
CA THR A 246 15.14 -1.64 -0.85
C THR A 246 14.12 -0.74 -0.16
N ILE A 247 14.45 0.52 0.07
CA ILE A 247 13.53 1.52 0.62
C ILE A 247 13.41 2.66 -0.38
N VAL A 248 12.19 2.87 -0.87
CA VAL A 248 11.89 3.94 -1.82
C VAL A 248 11.09 5.04 -1.12
N THR A 249 11.47 6.29 -1.33
CA THR A 249 10.68 7.46 -0.98
C THR A 249 10.63 8.38 -2.19
N SER A 250 9.44 8.54 -2.77
CA SER A 250 9.22 9.40 -3.95
C SER A 250 7.86 10.07 -3.87
N ARG A 251 7.74 11.25 -4.47
CA ARG A 251 6.46 11.95 -4.61
C ARG A 251 6.40 12.65 -5.96
N SER A 252 5.20 12.70 -6.52
CA SER A 252 4.90 13.65 -7.59
C SER A 252 4.61 15.01 -6.96
N PHE A 253 5.16 16.06 -7.53
CA PHE A 253 4.98 17.42 -7.08
C PHE A 253 3.55 17.92 -7.33
N GLY A 254 3.05 18.81 -6.47
CA GLY A 254 1.78 19.49 -6.66
C GLY A 254 1.81 20.36 -7.92
N LYS A 255 2.88 21.16 -8.04
CA LYS A 255 3.22 21.96 -9.23
C LYS A 255 4.54 21.47 -9.82
N PRO A 256 4.77 21.59 -11.13
CA PRO A 256 6.07 21.25 -11.72
C PRO A 256 7.19 22.09 -11.10
N VAL A 257 8.30 21.45 -10.77
CA VAL A 257 9.51 22.08 -10.24
C VAL A 257 10.49 22.33 -11.39
N LEU A 258 11.10 23.52 -11.43
CA LEU A 258 12.05 23.92 -12.47
C LEU A 258 13.45 24.15 -11.90
N SER A 259 13.56 24.59 -10.66
CA SER A 259 14.84 24.99 -10.06
C SER A 259 15.55 23.82 -9.37
N LEU A 260 16.89 23.85 -9.44
CA LEU A 260 17.72 22.88 -8.74
C LEU A 260 17.56 22.97 -7.22
N PRO A 261 17.51 24.16 -6.58
CA PRO A 261 17.32 24.26 -5.13
C PRO A 261 16.03 23.60 -4.62
N GLU A 262 14.90 23.79 -5.30
CA GLU A 262 13.64 23.13 -4.91
C GLU A 262 13.72 21.59 -5.04
N LEU A 263 14.44 21.08 -6.06
CA LEU A 263 14.69 19.65 -6.19
C LEU A 263 15.61 19.14 -5.07
N GLU A 264 16.64 19.89 -4.69
CA GLU A 264 17.54 19.54 -3.59
C GLU A 264 16.79 19.46 -2.26
N GLU A 265 15.92 20.43 -1.95
CA GLU A 265 15.05 20.40 -0.76
C GLU A 265 14.16 19.16 -0.75
N SER A 266 13.50 18.86 -1.87
CA SER A 266 12.62 17.69 -1.97
C SER A 266 13.37 16.38 -1.80
N VAL A 267 14.57 16.26 -2.40
CA VAL A 267 15.44 15.08 -2.27
C VAL A 267 15.91 14.93 -0.82
N ALA A 268 16.36 16.00 -0.17
CA ALA A 268 16.76 15.99 1.24
C ALA A 268 15.63 15.48 2.15
N SER A 269 14.41 16.01 1.96
CA SER A 269 13.22 15.55 2.70
C SER A 269 12.91 14.06 2.46
N TYR A 270 13.04 13.57 1.22
CA TYR A 270 12.79 12.15 0.93
C TYR A 270 13.87 11.24 1.48
N VAL A 271 15.13 11.69 1.49
CA VAL A 271 16.25 10.98 2.14
C VAL A 271 16.01 10.85 3.64
N THR A 272 15.66 11.95 4.32
CA THR A 272 15.36 11.94 5.77
C THR A 272 14.30 10.89 6.09
N ARG A 273 13.20 10.87 5.34
CA ARG A 273 12.14 9.86 5.53
C ARG A 273 12.56 8.43 5.18
N ALA A 274 13.44 8.25 4.20
CA ALA A 274 13.97 6.95 3.87
C ALA A 274 14.92 6.44 4.96
N ALA A 275 15.76 7.32 5.50
CA ALA A 275 16.69 7.05 6.60
C ALA A 275 15.97 6.69 7.90
N GLU A 276 14.88 7.39 8.26
CA GLU A 276 14.02 7.01 9.39
C GLU A 276 13.51 5.57 9.27
N LYS A 277 13.00 5.19 8.08
CA LYS A 277 12.52 3.83 7.81
C LYS A 277 13.64 2.79 7.90
N LEU A 278 14.83 3.15 7.41
CA LEU A 278 16.02 2.31 7.44
C LEU A 278 16.43 2.00 8.88
N ARG A 279 16.52 3.05 9.72
CA ARG A 279 16.85 2.92 11.15
C ARG A 279 15.78 2.16 11.93
N LYS A 280 14.48 2.40 11.64
CA LYS A 280 13.37 1.65 12.27
C LYS A 280 13.47 0.15 11.96
N GLN A 281 14.01 -0.22 10.80
CA GLN A 281 14.26 -1.60 10.39
C GLN A 281 15.59 -2.15 10.94
N GLN A 282 16.39 -1.37 11.68
CA GLN A 282 17.73 -1.72 12.15
C GLN A 282 18.65 -2.13 10.99
N SER A 283 18.68 -1.36 9.93
CA SER A 283 19.39 -1.65 8.69
C SER A 283 20.28 -0.50 8.24
N LEU A 284 21.25 -0.80 7.42
CA LEU A 284 22.18 0.13 6.78
C LEU A 284 22.02 0.04 5.27
N ALA A 285 22.26 1.14 4.55
CA ALA A 285 22.25 1.18 3.09
C ALA A 285 23.66 1.16 2.53
N GLY A 286 23.94 0.28 1.56
CA GLY A 286 25.20 0.21 0.82
C GLY A 286 25.24 1.16 -0.37
N GLY A 287 24.09 1.77 -0.75
CA GLY A 287 24.03 2.75 -1.83
C GLY A 287 22.73 3.56 -1.82
N ILE A 288 22.76 4.67 -2.58
CA ILE A 288 21.60 5.51 -2.80
C ILE A 288 21.47 5.86 -4.28
N MET A 289 20.26 5.75 -4.81
CA MET A 289 19.90 6.20 -6.16
C MET A 289 18.93 7.36 -6.06
N VAL A 290 19.13 8.38 -6.85
CA VAL A 290 18.19 9.50 -7.04
C VAL A 290 17.67 9.48 -8.46
N PHE A 291 16.40 9.76 -8.66
CA PHE A 291 15.81 9.90 -9.99
C PHE A 291 14.92 11.13 -10.07
N ILE A 292 14.81 11.67 -11.28
CA ILE A 292 13.94 12.80 -11.63
C ILE A 292 13.19 12.49 -12.91
N GLU A 293 11.92 12.92 -12.99
CA GLU A 293 11.04 12.62 -14.13
C GLU A 293 10.14 13.82 -14.44
N THR A 294 9.96 14.10 -15.73
CA THR A 294 8.91 15.02 -16.24
C THR A 294 7.54 14.31 -16.24
N ASN A 295 6.48 15.01 -16.63
CA ASN A 295 5.15 14.41 -16.74
C ASN A 295 5.00 13.67 -18.09
N PRO A 296 4.92 12.32 -18.12
CA PRO A 296 4.84 11.57 -19.39
C PRO A 296 3.51 11.75 -20.14
N HIS A 297 2.53 12.44 -19.54
CA HIS A 297 1.18 12.62 -20.12
C HIS A 297 0.98 13.99 -20.79
N ASN A 298 2.01 14.85 -20.82
CA ASN A 298 1.93 16.13 -21.53
C ASN A 298 2.75 16.11 -22.83
N THR A 299 2.57 17.13 -23.66
CA THR A 299 3.25 17.30 -24.94
C THR A 299 4.58 18.04 -24.84
N LEU A 300 4.99 18.44 -23.63
CA LEU A 300 6.25 19.15 -23.39
C LEU A 300 7.45 18.21 -23.53
N PRO A 301 8.67 18.74 -23.75
CA PRO A 301 9.87 17.93 -23.81
C PRO A 301 10.02 17.02 -22.60
N GLN A 302 10.26 15.74 -22.84
CA GLN A 302 10.34 14.71 -21.80
C GLN A 302 11.79 14.48 -21.39
N TYR A 303 11.98 14.30 -20.09
CA TYR A 303 13.27 13.95 -19.51
C TYR A 303 13.08 13.03 -18.29
N SER A 304 13.82 11.95 -18.26
CA SER A 304 13.90 11.04 -17.13
C SER A 304 15.33 10.58 -16.99
N ASN A 305 15.89 10.68 -15.79
CA ASN A 305 17.25 10.22 -15.51
C ASN A 305 17.39 9.80 -14.06
N SER A 306 18.44 8.99 -13.78
CA SER A 306 18.80 8.55 -12.44
C SER A 306 20.30 8.42 -12.29
N ALA A 307 20.81 8.64 -11.07
CA ALA A 307 22.19 8.40 -10.72
C ALA A 307 22.29 7.66 -9.38
N THR A 308 23.29 6.79 -9.28
CA THR A 308 23.52 5.96 -8.09
C THR A 308 24.91 6.22 -7.54
N ILE A 309 25.00 6.38 -6.22
CA ILE A 309 26.26 6.40 -5.47
C ILE A 309 26.28 5.19 -4.54
N LYS A 310 27.35 4.39 -4.61
CA LYS A 310 27.64 3.32 -3.66
C LYS A 310 28.51 3.86 -2.52
N PHE A 311 28.19 3.44 -1.31
CA PHE A 311 28.99 3.77 -0.14
C PHE A 311 30.11 2.73 0.04
N GLN A 312 31.30 3.19 0.44
CA GLN A 312 32.38 2.28 0.82
C GLN A 312 32.03 1.47 2.06
N ILE A 313 31.30 2.09 2.98
CA ILE A 313 30.79 1.48 4.21
C ILE A 313 29.29 1.77 4.27
N ALA A 314 28.48 0.73 4.49
CA ALA A 314 27.04 0.90 4.61
C ALA A 314 26.68 1.81 5.80
N THR A 315 25.74 2.73 5.59
CA THR A 315 25.42 3.81 6.52
C THR A 315 23.90 3.97 6.73
N ASP A 316 23.50 4.48 7.91
CA ASP A 316 22.13 4.98 8.22
C ASP A 316 22.18 6.47 8.67
N TYR A 317 23.37 7.10 8.54
CA TYR A 317 23.57 8.47 8.94
C TYR A 317 22.97 9.44 7.91
N THR A 318 21.88 10.12 8.29
CA THR A 318 21.07 10.94 7.39
C THR A 318 21.89 12.02 6.66
N PRO A 319 22.81 12.79 7.30
CA PRO A 319 23.60 13.81 6.60
C PRO A 319 24.48 13.24 5.46
N GLU A 320 25.05 12.07 5.66
CA GLU A 320 25.84 11.39 4.62
C GLU A 320 24.97 10.96 3.44
N LEU A 321 23.79 10.38 3.73
CA LEU A 321 22.82 10.01 2.72
C LEU A 321 22.33 11.24 1.93
N ILE A 322 22.04 12.38 2.59
CA ILE A 322 21.65 13.64 1.94
C ILE A 322 22.76 14.15 1.02
N SER A 323 24.00 14.22 1.52
CA SER A 323 25.14 14.69 0.73
C SER A 323 25.32 13.87 -0.56
N ALA A 324 25.27 12.54 -0.46
CA ALA A 324 25.37 11.64 -1.60
C ALA A 324 24.19 11.82 -2.58
N ALA A 325 22.97 11.96 -2.05
CA ALA A 325 21.78 12.16 -2.87
C ALA A 325 21.82 13.49 -3.64
N ILE A 326 22.23 14.59 -3.01
CA ILE A 326 22.38 15.89 -3.65
C ILE A 326 23.45 15.82 -4.75
N LYS A 327 24.58 15.17 -4.49
CA LYS A 327 25.61 14.95 -5.51
C LYS A 327 25.09 14.16 -6.72
N SER A 328 24.30 13.10 -6.47
CA SER A 328 23.62 12.34 -7.52
C SER A 328 22.62 13.19 -8.30
N LEU A 329 21.81 14.01 -7.60
CA LEU A 329 20.84 14.89 -8.23
C LEU A 329 21.51 15.90 -9.18
N ARG A 330 22.58 16.55 -8.72
CA ARG A 330 23.34 17.53 -9.52
C ARG A 330 23.89 16.94 -10.81
N SER A 331 24.30 15.67 -10.79
CA SER A 331 24.83 15.00 -11.99
C SER A 331 23.78 14.70 -13.06
N ILE A 332 22.50 14.63 -12.69
CA ILE A 332 21.39 14.32 -13.61
C ILE A 332 20.48 15.51 -13.89
N TYR A 333 20.63 16.61 -13.15
CA TYR A 333 19.81 17.81 -13.38
C TYR A 333 20.12 18.45 -14.73
N LYS A 334 19.06 18.86 -15.43
CA LYS A 334 19.14 19.69 -16.65
C LYS A 334 18.16 20.84 -16.55
N THR A 335 18.61 22.05 -16.87
CA THR A 335 17.77 23.24 -16.95
C THR A 335 16.77 23.14 -18.10
N GLY A 336 15.66 23.85 -18.01
CA GLY A 336 14.66 23.93 -19.07
C GLY A 336 13.58 22.85 -19.03
N TYR A 337 13.70 21.86 -18.14
CA TYR A 337 12.66 20.82 -17.97
C TYR A 337 11.74 21.13 -16.79
N ARG A 338 10.48 20.71 -16.92
CA ARG A 338 9.44 20.83 -15.88
C ARG A 338 9.29 19.51 -15.15
N PHE A 339 10.02 19.33 -14.05
CA PHE A 339 10.00 18.08 -13.32
C PHE A 339 8.66 17.89 -12.59
N LYS A 340 8.10 16.70 -12.72
CA LYS A 340 6.83 16.33 -12.08
C LYS A 340 7.05 15.40 -10.89
N LYS A 341 8.15 14.64 -10.88
CA LYS A 341 8.41 13.66 -9.83
C LYS A 341 9.90 13.54 -9.56
N THR A 342 10.25 13.37 -8.30
CA THR A 342 11.57 12.89 -7.86
C THR A 342 11.44 11.86 -6.77
N GLY A 343 12.53 11.13 -6.53
CA GLY A 343 12.58 10.17 -5.46
C GLY A 343 13.98 9.64 -5.22
N VAL A 344 14.11 8.99 -4.06
CA VAL A 344 15.32 8.33 -3.61
C VAL A 344 15.05 6.85 -3.36
N VAL A 345 16.04 6.02 -3.65
CA VAL A 345 16.02 4.58 -3.40
C VAL A 345 17.27 4.22 -2.61
N LEU A 346 17.10 3.70 -1.41
CA LEU A 346 18.18 3.09 -0.65
C LEU A 346 18.37 1.65 -1.13
N LEU A 347 19.62 1.32 -1.48
CA LEU A 347 20.00 0.07 -2.11
C LEU A 347 20.97 -0.72 -1.21
N ASP A 348 21.14 -2.00 -1.53
CA ASP A 348 22.09 -2.90 -0.86
C ASP A 348 21.91 -2.84 0.67
N ILE A 349 20.63 -3.01 1.11
CA ILE A 349 20.26 -2.92 2.51
C ILE A 349 20.73 -4.17 3.25
N ILE A 350 21.51 -3.96 4.31
CA ILE A 350 22.01 -5.00 5.20
C ILE A 350 21.52 -4.76 6.63
N ASN A 351 21.43 -5.82 7.44
CA ASN A 351 21.16 -5.67 8.86
C ASN A 351 22.33 -4.96 9.56
N LYS A 352 22.04 -4.10 10.52
CA LYS A 352 23.05 -3.32 11.27
C LYS A 352 24.04 -4.22 12.02
N SER A 353 23.61 -5.41 12.45
CA SER A 353 24.48 -6.42 13.07
C SER A 353 25.50 -7.03 12.10
N ASN A 354 25.23 -6.99 10.79
CA ASN A 354 26.08 -7.56 9.75
C ASN A 354 26.99 -6.51 9.07
N ARG A 355 27.19 -5.37 9.75
CA ARG A 355 28.07 -4.32 9.24
C ARG A 355 29.51 -4.82 9.14
N GLN A 356 30.06 -4.80 7.94
CA GLN A 356 31.48 -5.03 7.73
C GLN A 356 32.24 -3.73 7.97
N ALA A 357 33.10 -3.71 8.96
CA ALA A 357 33.99 -2.59 9.23
C ALA A 357 35.15 -2.56 8.22
N ASN A 358 35.62 -1.36 7.88
CA ASN A 358 36.88 -1.21 7.12
C ASN A 358 38.07 -1.22 8.10
N LEU A 359 39.18 -1.80 7.70
CA LEU A 359 40.39 -1.85 8.50
C LEU A 359 40.87 -0.46 8.94
N LEU A 360 40.62 0.57 8.13
CA LEU A 360 40.99 1.96 8.39
C LEU A 360 39.99 2.69 9.32
N GLU A 361 38.87 2.06 9.69
CA GLU A 361 37.80 2.65 10.51
C GLU A 361 38.04 2.49 12.03
N LEU A 362 39.01 1.69 12.43
CA LEU A 362 39.31 1.40 13.82
C LEU A 362 39.61 2.64 14.70
N THR A 363 39.96 3.77 14.08
CA THR A 363 40.24 5.05 14.74
C THR A 363 38.99 5.95 14.94
N ASN A 364 37.79 5.60 14.40
CA ASN A 364 36.64 6.49 14.35
C ASN A 364 35.46 6.07 15.25
N ASN A 365 35.63 5.16 16.22
CA ASN A 365 34.54 4.65 17.07
C ASN A 365 33.76 5.78 17.80
N ILE A 366 34.45 6.79 18.33
CA ILE A 366 33.85 7.92 19.04
C ILE A 366 32.94 8.76 18.11
N ARG A 367 33.35 8.96 16.86
CA ARG A 367 32.57 9.70 15.88
C ARG A 367 31.29 8.93 15.51
N ASN A 368 31.40 7.63 15.33
CA ASN A 368 30.27 6.76 15.00
C ASN A 368 29.25 6.69 16.14
N GLU A 369 29.67 6.66 17.40
CA GLU A 369 28.77 6.70 18.56
C GLU A 369 28.04 8.03 18.65
N LYS A 370 28.72 9.18 18.49
CA LYS A 370 28.07 10.50 18.47
C LYS A 370 27.02 10.62 17.36
N GLN A 371 27.33 10.13 16.15
CA GLN A 371 26.40 10.11 15.02
C GLN A 371 25.17 9.24 15.31
N ASN A 372 25.36 8.05 15.85
CA ASN A 372 24.26 7.15 16.24
C ASN A 372 23.36 7.78 17.32
N ASN A 373 23.95 8.43 18.34
CA ASN A 373 23.20 9.08 19.39
C ASN A 373 22.41 10.28 18.87
N LEU A 374 23.01 11.08 17.98
CA LEU A 374 22.31 12.19 17.32
C LEU A 374 21.08 11.71 16.55
N MET A 375 21.20 10.62 15.76
CA MET A 375 20.09 10.06 15.00
C MET A 375 18.99 9.52 15.92
N LYS A 376 19.34 8.87 17.03
CA LYS A 376 18.37 8.40 18.03
C LYS A 376 17.59 9.55 18.66
N ILE A 377 18.28 10.63 19.04
CA ILE A 377 17.64 11.83 19.65
C ILE A 377 16.69 12.48 18.64
N LEU A 378 17.13 12.65 17.38
CA LEU A 378 16.33 13.25 16.32
C LEU A 378 15.06 12.41 16.04
N ASP A 379 15.22 11.09 15.90
CA ASP A 379 14.09 10.18 15.68
C ASP A 379 13.13 10.16 16.88
N ALA A 380 13.65 10.20 18.13
CA ALA A 380 12.85 10.23 19.34
C ALA A 380 12.06 11.55 19.46
N ALA A 381 12.70 12.69 19.16
CA ALA A 381 12.04 14.01 19.16
C ALA A 381 10.90 14.06 18.14
N ASN A 382 11.16 13.64 16.89
CA ASN A 382 10.14 13.60 15.84
C ASN A 382 9.02 12.59 16.10
N THR A 383 9.30 11.51 16.87
CA THR A 383 8.26 10.57 17.29
C THR A 383 7.39 11.15 18.40
N ARG A 384 7.99 11.86 19.37
CA ARG A 384 7.29 12.40 20.54
C ARG A 384 6.49 13.65 20.22
N PHE A 385 7.07 14.60 19.47
CA PHE A 385 6.50 15.94 19.24
C PHE A 385 5.83 16.09 17.87
N GLY A 386 5.88 15.04 17.05
CA GLY A 386 5.31 15.02 15.69
C GLY A 386 6.38 15.06 14.60
N LYS A 387 6.04 14.48 13.47
CA LYS A 387 6.94 14.40 12.31
C LYS A 387 7.30 15.78 11.80
N GLY A 388 8.60 16.04 11.66
CA GLY A 388 9.09 17.31 11.12
C GLY A 388 9.27 18.40 12.18
N THR A 389 9.21 18.08 13.48
CA THR A 389 9.57 19.01 14.56
C THR A 389 11.04 19.42 14.46
N LEU A 390 11.92 18.46 14.21
CA LEU A 390 13.33 18.71 13.90
C LEU A 390 13.61 18.28 12.46
N ASN A 391 14.06 19.24 11.66
CA ASN A 391 14.39 19.05 10.24
C ASN A 391 15.83 19.45 9.95
N TYR A 392 16.41 18.91 8.90
CA TYR A 392 17.66 19.42 8.35
C TYR A 392 17.39 20.70 7.56
N ALA A 393 18.27 21.70 7.68
CA ALA A 393 18.15 22.95 6.92
C ALA A 393 18.04 22.73 5.40
N SER A 394 18.67 21.67 4.89
CA SER A 394 18.60 21.28 3.47
C SER A 394 17.20 20.83 3.02
N GLU A 395 16.25 20.58 3.92
CA GLU A 395 14.87 20.22 3.56
C GLU A 395 14.00 21.43 3.21
N GLY A 396 14.50 22.66 3.48
CA GLY A 396 13.76 23.89 3.29
C GLY A 396 12.60 24.07 4.30
N ILE A 397 12.19 25.32 4.49
CA ILE A 397 11.07 25.67 5.38
C ILE A 397 9.78 25.77 4.56
N ASN A 398 9.81 26.47 3.42
CA ASN A 398 8.67 26.71 2.55
C ASN A 398 8.70 25.76 1.36
N GLN A 399 8.12 24.60 1.53
CA GLN A 399 8.15 23.51 0.52
C GLN A 399 7.04 23.70 -0.53
N SER A 400 7.24 24.62 -1.48
CA SER A 400 6.31 24.95 -2.59
C SER A 400 5.99 23.75 -3.48
N TRP A 401 6.87 22.76 -3.51
CA TRP A 401 6.78 21.52 -4.27
C TRP A 401 5.87 20.47 -3.64
N GLN A 402 5.37 20.70 -2.43
CA GLN A 402 4.53 19.72 -1.73
C GLN A 402 3.32 19.28 -2.55
N MET A 403 2.88 18.08 -2.24
CA MET A 403 1.73 17.44 -2.85
C MET A 403 0.44 18.20 -2.50
N SER A 404 -0.38 18.49 -3.52
CA SER A 404 -1.71 19.08 -3.33
C SER A 404 -2.66 18.09 -2.66
N ARG A 405 -3.47 18.59 -1.70
CA ARG A 405 -4.53 17.85 -0.99
C ARG A 405 -5.66 18.82 -0.66
N ASN A 406 -6.39 19.24 -1.69
CA ASN A 406 -7.38 20.32 -1.57
C ASN A 406 -8.67 19.90 -0.85
N PHE A 407 -8.92 18.60 -0.76
CA PHE A 407 -10.14 18.01 -0.19
C PHE A 407 -9.83 17.06 0.97
N LYS A 408 -8.69 17.28 1.68
CA LYS A 408 -8.31 16.43 2.81
C LYS A 408 -9.27 16.65 3.98
N SER A 409 -9.78 15.57 4.54
CA SER A 409 -10.50 15.58 5.82
C SER A 409 -9.56 15.86 7.00
N PRO A 410 -10.06 16.32 8.14
CA PRO A 410 -9.28 16.43 9.37
C PRO A 410 -8.63 15.11 9.79
N ASP A 411 -7.53 15.20 10.55
CA ASP A 411 -6.83 14.03 11.10
C ASP A 411 -7.51 13.58 12.42
N TYR A 412 -8.80 13.24 12.36
CA TYR A 412 -9.72 12.96 13.48
C TYR A 412 -9.17 12.05 14.58
N THR A 413 -8.29 11.12 14.25
CA THR A 413 -7.79 10.11 15.20
C THR A 413 -6.33 10.32 15.58
N THR A 414 -5.62 11.25 14.94
CA THR A 414 -4.18 11.45 15.12
C THR A 414 -3.81 12.90 15.46
N CYS A 415 -4.77 13.82 15.39
CA CYS A 415 -4.59 15.24 15.78
C CYS A 415 -5.68 15.64 16.76
N TRP A 416 -5.29 15.98 18.00
CA TRP A 416 -6.24 16.29 19.07
C TRP A 416 -7.10 17.53 18.79
N THR A 417 -6.54 18.52 18.11
CA THR A 417 -7.23 19.78 17.76
C THR A 417 -8.19 19.62 16.56
N GLU A 418 -8.17 18.47 15.88
CA GLU A 418 -9.00 18.19 14.72
C GLU A 418 -10.10 17.14 15.03
N LEU A 419 -10.38 16.90 16.32
CA LEU A 419 -11.49 16.06 16.75
C LEU A 419 -12.83 16.63 16.28
N PRO A 420 -13.84 15.77 15.94
CA PRO A 420 -15.18 16.22 15.61
C PRO A 420 -15.82 16.97 16.80
N GLU A 421 -16.34 18.15 16.54
CA GLU A 421 -17.16 18.88 17.52
C GLU A 421 -18.61 18.35 17.46
N ILE A 422 -19.13 17.92 18.59
CA ILE A 422 -20.54 17.55 18.76
C ILE A 422 -21.30 18.83 19.05
N LYS A 423 -22.18 19.22 18.13
CA LYS A 423 -23.11 20.32 18.31
C LYS A 423 -24.46 19.82 18.81
#